data_836138061b0f5aca9bfae09e46b79da4
#
_entry.id   836138061b0f5aca9bfae09e46b79da4
#
_cell.length_a   1.000
_cell.length_b   1.000
_cell.length_c   1.000
_cell.angle_alpha   90.00
_cell.angle_beta   90.00
_cell.angle_gamma   90.00
#
_symmetry.space_group_name_H-M   'P 1'
#
loop_
_entity.id
_entity.type
_entity.pdbx_description
1 polymer ?
#
loop_
_entity_poly.entity_id
_entity_poly.type
_entity_poly.pdbx_seq_one_letter_code
_entity_poly.pdbx_strand_id
1 'polypeptide(L)'
;MTSRGKTVFVLGAGFSKDAEIPLQGELLPKVLERTSEEGKIYKFIKDIYSLTFDQAKSLDLEDIYTPLHQSIVAEEYIKSYPPSGLQEIEKKLNLSIAEVIDESVGDDQYIKKFATYLIEDKKQAPSTDHFAVLSLNWDILLDKHLFASDNIVMNYGCHTTGLDIG
;
A
#
# COMPACT_ATOMS: atom_id res chain seq x y z
N MET A 1 -20.79 34.14 9.49
CA MET A 1 -20.36 32.79 9.09
C MET A 1 -18.87 32.71 9.34
N THR A 2 -18.43 32.02 10.36
CA THR A 2 -17.00 31.77 10.58
C THR A 2 -16.55 30.78 9.53
N SER A 3 -15.59 31.16 8.69
CA SER A 3 -14.92 30.24 7.73
C SER A 3 -14.28 29.12 8.55
N ARG A 4 -14.76 27.88 8.40
CA ARG A 4 -14.00 26.71 8.88
C ARG A 4 -12.65 26.66 8.17
N GLY A 5 -11.57 26.56 8.94
CA GLY A 5 -10.25 26.35 8.37
C GLY A 5 -10.20 25.04 7.56
N LYS A 6 -9.34 24.99 6.55
CA LYS A 6 -9.07 23.75 5.82
C LYS A 6 -8.04 22.91 6.59
N THR A 7 -8.29 21.61 6.73
CA THR A 7 -7.40 20.65 7.43
C THR A 7 -6.91 19.61 6.45
N VAL A 8 -5.63 19.28 6.52
CA VAL A 8 -5.06 18.15 5.79
C VAL A 8 -4.51 17.15 6.79
N PHE A 9 -5.00 15.93 6.73
CA PHE A 9 -4.47 14.81 7.49
C PHE A 9 -3.45 14.08 6.61
N VAL A 10 -2.22 13.92 7.11
CA VAL A 10 -1.19 13.15 6.42
C VAL A 10 -0.93 11.89 7.25
N LEU A 11 -1.23 10.74 6.67
CA LEU A 11 -1.14 9.44 7.32
C LEU A 11 0.04 8.66 6.74
N GLY A 12 0.92 8.21 7.61
CA GLY A 12 2.03 7.32 7.28
C GLY A 12 1.86 5.95 7.93
N ALA A 13 2.78 5.02 7.69
CA ALA A 13 2.72 3.63 8.16
C ALA A 13 2.49 3.49 9.68
N GLY A 14 2.96 4.47 10.48
CA GLY A 14 2.69 4.52 11.92
C GLY A 14 1.21 4.66 12.28
N PHE A 15 0.37 5.18 11.37
CA PHE A 15 -1.08 5.27 11.58
C PHE A 15 -1.73 3.87 11.63
N SER A 16 -1.19 2.89 10.92
CA SER A 16 -1.75 1.54 10.86
C SER A 16 -1.00 0.54 11.74
N LYS A 17 0.05 1.00 12.46
CA LYS A 17 0.91 0.13 13.28
C LYS A 17 0.16 -0.57 14.41
N ASP A 18 -0.72 0.17 15.11
CA ASP A 18 -1.48 -0.40 16.23
C ASP A 18 -2.57 -1.39 15.75
N ALA A 19 -2.90 -1.39 14.45
CA ALA A 19 -3.70 -2.43 13.81
C ALA A 19 -2.84 -3.62 13.33
N GLU A 20 -1.61 -3.75 13.86
CA GLU A 20 -0.65 -4.82 13.57
C GLU A 20 -0.15 -4.87 12.12
N ILE A 21 -0.41 -3.82 11.33
CA ILE A 21 0.09 -3.73 9.96
C ILE A 21 1.62 -3.58 9.99
N PRO A 22 2.35 -4.41 9.23
CA PRO A 22 3.79 -4.35 9.18
C PRO A 22 4.29 -2.98 8.72
N LEU A 23 5.32 -2.47 9.39
CA LEU A 23 6.07 -1.32 8.88
C LEU A 23 6.88 -1.74 7.65
N GLN A 24 7.32 -0.74 6.87
CA GLN A 24 8.06 -0.93 5.63
C GLN A 24 9.25 -1.91 5.74
N GLY A 25 10.08 -1.77 6.78
CA GLY A 25 11.21 -2.69 7.01
C GLY A 25 10.81 -4.11 7.45
N GLU A 26 9.53 -4.34 7.76
CA GLU A 26 9.00 -5.65 8.15
C GLU A 26 8.29 -6.38 7.00
N LEU A 27 7.95 -5.65 5.92
CA LEU A 27 7.17 -6.20 4.80
C LEU A 27 7.94 -7.26 4.02
N LEU A 28 9.16 -6.96 3.57
CA LEU A 28 9.92 -7.92 2.78
C LEU A 28 10.26 -9.20 3.54
N PRO A 29 10.71 -9.17 4.81
CA PRO A 29 10.85 -10.38 5.63
C PRO A 29 9.60 -11.25 5.65
N LYS A 30 8.44 -10.67 5.92
CA LYS A 30 7.15 -11.39 5.97
C LYS A 30 6.75 -11.96 4.61
N VAL A 31 6.96 -11.21 3.52
CA VAL A 31 6.74 -11.68 2.15
C VAL A 31 7.63 -12.89 1.84
N LEU A 32 8.91 -12.85 2.22
CA LEU A 32 9.84 -13.95 1.99
C LEU A 32 9.47 -15.18 2.83
N GLU A 33 9.08 -15.02 4.08
CA GLU A 33 8.61 -16.12 4.94
C GLU A 33 7.39 -16.82 4.34
N ARG A 34 6.45 -16.04 3.79
CA ARG A 34 5.27 -16.57 3.13
C ARG A 34 5.57 -17.30 1.82
N THR A 35 6.48 -16.77 1.01
CA THR A 35 6.73 -17.27 -0.36
C THR A 35 7.77 -18.37 -0.45
N SER A 36 8.50 -18.66 0.62
CA SER A 36 9.55 -19.66 0.74
C SER A 36 10.80 -19.42 -0.13
N GLU A 37 11.86 -20.20 0.14
CA GLU A 37 13.13 -20.15 -0.62
C GLU A 37 13.02 -20.58 -2.09
N GLU A 38 11.98 -21.34 -2.45
CA GLU A 38 11.76 -21.75 -3.83
C GLU A 38 10.94 -20.73 -4.63
N GLY A 39 10.45 -19.68 -3.96
CA GLY A 39 9.61 -18.67 -4.56
C GLY A 39 10.33 -17.81 -5.60
N LYS A 40 9.58 -17.34 -6.63
CA LYS A 40 10.11 -16.47 -7.69
C LYS A 40 10.74 -15.19 -7.14
N ILE A 41 10.18 -14.62 -6.06
CA ILE A 41 10.68 -13.39 -5.45
C ILE A 41 12.08 -13.59 -4.89
N TYR A 42 12.28 -14.65 -4.07
CA TYR A 42 13.61 -14.92 -3.53
C TYR A 42 14.60 -15.35 -4.62
N LYS A 43 14.19 -16.13 -5.61
CA LYS A 43 15.07 -16.46 -6.75
C LYS A 43 15.57 -15.21 -7.47
N PHE A 44 14.70 -14.26 -7.72
CA PHE A 44 15.08 -12.97 -8.28
C PHE A 44 16.09 -12.24 -7.39
N ILE A 45 15.82 -12.11 -6.08
CA ILE A 45 16.73 -11.48 -5.13
C ILE A 45 18.09 -12.17 -5.11
N LYS A 46 18.11 -13.50 -5.05
CA LYS A 46 19.33 -14.30 -5.07
C LYS A 46 20.14 -14.08 -6.35
N ASP A 47 19.47 -14.03 -7.49
CA ASP A 47 20.14 -13.83 -8.79
C ASP A 47 20.72 -12.43 -8.93
N ILE A 48 20.06 -11.41 -8.35
CA ILE A 48 20.51 -10.02 -8.45
C ILE A 48 21.58 -9.70 -7.43
N TYR A 49 21.38 -10.07 -6.17
CA TYR A 49 22.21 -9.65 -5.04
C TYR A 49 23.16 -10.74 -4.53
N SER A 50 23.00 -11.98 -4.99
CA SER A 50 23.78 -13.15 -4.52
C SER A 50 23.66 -13.40 -3.01
N LEU A 51 22.51 -13.07 -2.43
CA LEU A 51 22.23 -13.21 -1.00
C LEU A 51 21.62 -14.57 -0.67
N THR A 52 21.92 -15.09 0.52
CA THR A 52 21.18 -16.20 1.13
C THR A 52 19.77 -15.74 1.51
N PHE A 53 18.89 -16.69 1.79
CA PHE A 53 17.50 -16.39 2.17
C PHE A 53 17.43 -15.52 3.44
N ASP A 54 18.24 -15.84 4.45
CA ASP A 54 18.30 -15.05 5.69
C ASP A 54 18.90 -13.66 5.48
N GLN A 55 19.89 -13.53 4.61
CA GLN A 55 20.45 -12.22 4.25
C GLN A 55 19.42 -11.38 3.46
N ALA A 56 18.62 -12.00 2.60
CA ALA A 56 17.58 -11.31 1.83
C ALA A 56 16.51 -10.68 2.74
N LYS A 57 16.24 -11.27 3.92
CA LYS A 57 15.32 -10.70 4.92
C LYS A 57 15.83 -9.41 5.56
N SER A 58 17.11 -9.07 5.42
CA SER A 58 17.65 -7.81 5.94
C SER A 58 17.56 -6.64 4.94
N LEU A 59 17.07 -6.88 3.73
CA LEU A 59 16.83 -5.82 2.75
C LEU A 59 15.51 -5.11 3.05
N ASP A 60 15.44 -3.83 2.71
CA ASP A 60 14.19 -3.10 2.67
C ASP A 60 13.41 -3.42 1.39
N LEU A 61 12.09 -3.31 1.46
CA LEU A 61 11.24 -3.55 0.30
C LEU A 61 11.63 -2.66 -0.89
N GLU A 62 12.01 -1.42 -0.65
CA GLU A 62 12.43 -0.47 -1.68
C GLU A 62 13.71 -0.86 -2.38
N ASP A 63 14.63 -1.56 -1.71
CA ASP A 63 15.86 -2.06 -2.34
C ASP A 63 15.53 -3.00 -3.52
N ILE A 64 14.38 -3.66 -3.44
CA ILE A 64 13.91 -4.59 -4.49
C ILE A 64 12.91 -3.92 -5.42
N TYR A 65 11.92 -3.22 -4.84
CA TYR A 65 10.79 -2.68 -5.60
C TYR A 65 11.21 -1.54 -6.54
N THR A 66 12.04 -0.61 -6.05
CA THR A 66 12.43 0.56 -6.82
C THR A 66 13.19 0.20 -8.10
N PRO A 67 14.31 -0.58 -8.07
CA PRO A 67 15.01 -0.96 -9.29
C PRO A 67 14.16 -1.82 -10.22
N LEU A 68 13.33 -2.70 -9.65
CA LEU A 68 12.39 -3.54 -10.40
C LEU A 68 11.42 -2.67 -11.22
N HIS A 69 10.72 -1.76 -10.56
CA HIS A 69 9.74 -0.85 -11.19
C HIS A 69 10.39 0.07 -12.22
N GLN A 70 11.53 0.68 -11.89
CA GLN A 70 12.25 1.56 -12.81
C GLN A 70 12.65 0.84 -14.09
N SER A 71 13.16 -0.40 -14.00
CA SER A 71 13.55 -1.18 -15.19
C SER A 71 12.35 -1.58 -16.03
N ILE A 72 11.19 -1.87 -15.42
CA ILE A 72 9.94 -2.14 -16.15
C ILE A 72 9.50 -0.89 -16.93
N VAL A 73 9.50 0.28 -16.30
CA VAL A 73 9.10 1.55 -16.93
C VAL A 73 10.06 1.95 -18.05
N ALA A 74 11.35 1.71 -17.87
CA ALA A 74 12.38 1.98 -18.88
C ALA A 74 12.46 0.92 -19.99
N GLU A 75 11.70 -0.18 -19.89
CA GLU A 75 11.77 -1.35 -20.77
C GLU A 75 13.18 -1.98 -20.80
N GLU A 76 13.90 -1.93 -19.68
CA GLU A 76 15.27 -2.42 -19.54
C GLU A 76 15.32 -3.80 -18.88
N TYR A 77 16.40 -4.52 -19.17
CA TYR A 77 16.70 -5.81 -18.53
C TYR A 77 17.38 -5.60 -17.17
N ILE A 78 17.04 -6.46 -16.22
CA ILE A 78 17.89 -6.66 -15.04
C ILE A 78 18.58 -8.02 -15.18
N LYS A 79 19.87 -8.02 -15.45
CA LYS A 79 20.64 -9.25 -15.78
C LYS A 79 19.96 -10.06 -16.90
N SER A 80 19.50 -11.28 -16.60
CA SER A 80 18.82 -12.16 -17.54
C SER A 80 17.29 -11.98 -17.56
N TYR A 81 16.73 -11.09 -16.74
CA TYR A 81 15.30 -10.88 -16.64
C TYR A 81 14.83 -9.82 -17.64
N PRO A 82 14.00 -10.18 -18.63
CA PRO A 82 13.41 -9.21 -19.56
C PRO A 82 12.29 -8.41 -18.86
N PRO A 83 11.87 -7.27 -19.41
CA PRO A 83 10.79 -6.45 -18.85
C PRO A 83 9.51 -7.23 -18.52
N SER A 84 9.10 -8.16 -19.38
CA SER A 84 7.93 -9.02 -19.14
C SER A 84 8.12 -9.95 -17.93
N GLY A 85 9.32 -10.50 -17.75
CA GLY A 85 9.66 -11.30 -16.58
C GLY A 85 9.69 -10.49 -15.29
N LEU A 86 10.18 -9.24 -15.38
CA LEU A 86 10.17 -8.29 -14.26
C LEU A 86 8.75 -7.90 -13.86
N GLN A 87 7.83 -7.69 -14.82
CA GLN A 87 6.41 -7.44 -14.56
C GLN A 87 5.73 -8.59 -13.81
N GLU A 88 6.07 -9.84 -14.14
CA GLU A 88 5.56 -11.01 -13.41
C GLU A 88 6.03 -11.03 -11.94
N ILE A 89 7.29 -10.66 -11.71
CA ILE A 89 7.87 -10.59 -10.36
C ILE A 89 7.21 -9.47 -9.57
N GLU A 90 7.06 -8.27 -10.16
CA GLU A 90 6.38 -7.13 -9.53
C GLU A 90 4.94 -7.48 -9.16
N LYS A 91 4.19 -8.07 -10.10
CA LYS A 91 2.81 -8.50 -9.84
C LYS A 91 2.75 -9.50 -8.67
N LYS A 92 3.68 -10.44 -8.61
CA LYS A 92 3.73 -11.42 -7.52
C LYS A 92 4.12 -10.78 -6.20
N LEU A 93 5.06 -9.83 -6.23
CA LEU A 93 5.47 -9.06 -5.05
C LEU A 93 4.30 -8.24 -4.51
N ASN A 94 3.60 -7.49 -5.37
CA ASN A 94 2.41 -6.71 -5.00
C ASN A 94 1.32 -7.57 -4.38
N LEU A 95 1.04 -8.74 -4.98
CA LEU A 95 0.06 -9.69 -4.43
C LEU A 95 0.49 -10.19 -3.05
N SER A 96 1.74 -10.59 -2.89
CA SER A 96 2.26 -11.09 -1.61
C SER A 96 2.27 -10.01 -0.53
N ILE A 97 2.54 -8.75 -0.88
CA ILE A 97 2.43 -7.61 0.05
C ILE A 97 0.98 -7.44 0.49
N ALA A 98 0.03 -7.44 -0.46
CA ALA A 98 -1.39 -7.29 -0.14
C ALA A 98 -1.89 -8.41 0.78
N GLU A 99 -1.47 -9.66 0.54
CA GLU A 99 -1.80 -10.81 1.37
C GLU A 99 -1.19 -10.69 2.78
N VAL A 100 0.07 -10.29 2.90
CA VAL A 100 0.74 -10.06 4.19
C VAL A 100 0.00 -8.97 4.99
N ILE A 101 -0.37 -7.88 4.35
CA ILE A 101 -1.11 -6.79 4.99
C ILE A 101 -2.49 -7.28 5.46
N ASP A 102 -3.25 -7.95 4.58
CA ASP A 102 -4.61 -8.41 4.90
C ASP A 102 -4.63 -9.44 6.05
N GLU A 103 -3.65 -10.35 6.09
CA GLU A 103 -3.50 -11.34 7.16
C GLU A 103 -2.99 -10.75 8.47
N SER A 104 -2.34 -9.59 8.42
CA SER A 104 -1.79 -8.92 9.62
C SER A 104 -2.80 -8.04 10.34
N VAL A 105 -3.98 -7.78 9.76
CA VAL A 105 -4.96 -6.87 10.36
C VAL A 105 -5.45 -7.39 11.71
N GLY A 106 -5.10 -6.67 12.77
CA GLY A 106 -5.56 -6.91 14.14
C GLY A 106 -6.69 -5.96 14.55
N ASP A 107 -6.57 -5.33 15.74
CA ASP A 107 -7.58 -4.37 16.21
C ASP A 107 -7.45 -3.01 15.51
N ASP A 108 -8.35 -2.74 14.59
CA ASP A 108 -8.43 -1.49 13.82
C ASP A 108 -9.48 -0.48 14.33
N GLN A 109 -9.99 -0.66 15.57
CA GLN A 109 -11.08 0.17 16.12
C GLN A 109 -10.74 1.67 16.14
N TYR A 110 -9.48 2.06 16.32
CA TYR A 110 -9.11 3.48 16.29
C TYR A 110 -9.16 4.05 14.87
N ILE A 111 -8.85 3.25 13.83
CA ILE A 111 -9.01 3.64 12.43
C ILE A 111 -10.49 3.83 12.11
N LYS A 112 -11.33 2.91 12.57
CA LYS A 112 -12.79 3.01 12.46
C LYS A 112 -13.33 4.26 13.16
N LYS A 113 -12.84 4.60 14.37
CA LYS A 113 -13.20 5.84 15.08
C LYS A 113 -12.79 7.08 14.29
N PHE A 114 -11.59 7.08 13.69
CA PHE A 114 -11.15 8.19 12.85
C PHE A 114 -11.99 8.32 11.57
N ALA A 115 -12.30 7.22 10.89
CA ALA A 115 -13.24 7.22 9.77
C ALA A 115 -14.61 7.79 10.17
N THR A 116 -15.16 7.34 11.30
CA THR A 116 -16.43 7.85 11.84
C THR A 116 -16.37 9.36 12.07
N TYR A 117 -15.29 9.86 12.67
CA TYR A 117 -15.07 11.29 12.86
C TYR A 117 -15.12 12.07 11.53
N LEU A 118 -14.42 11.59 10.51
CA LEU A 118 -14.42 12.23 9.18
C LEU A 118 -15.81 12.23 8.55
N ILE A 119 -16.54 11.12 8.67
CA ILE A 119 -17.92 10.97 8.16
C ILE A 119 -18.87 11.96 8.85
N GLU A 120 -18.80 12.05 10.19
CA GLU A 120 -19.67 12.95 10.96
C GLU A 120 -19.35 14.42 10.69
N ASP A 121 -18.06 14.76 10.58
CA ASP A 121 -17.64 16.13 10.25
C ASP A 121 -18.10 16.54 8.85
N LYS A 122 -18.00 15.64 7.86
CA LYS A 122 -18.53 15.87 6.50
C LYS A 122 -20.06 16.05 6.50
N LYS A 123 -20.80 15.26 7.27
CA LYS A 123 -22.28 15.39 7.40
C LYS A 123 -22.71 16.75 7.94
N GLN A 124 -21.91 17.39 8.81
CA GLN A 124 -22.21 18.73 9.34
C GLN A 124 -22.03 19.84 8.31
N ALA A 125 -21.21 19.63 7.28
CA ALA A 125 -20.94 20.61 6.24
C ALA A 125 -20.82 19.93 4.84
N PRO A 126 -21.92 19.34 4.33
CA PRO A 126 -21.87 18.47 3.16
C PRO A 126 -21.45 19.20 1.87
N SER A 127 -21.71 20.49 1.77
CA SER A 127 -21.39 21.30 0.58
C SER A 127 -19.96 21.86 0.57
N THR A 128 -19.16 21.61 1.62
CA THR A 128 -17.80 22.15 1.73
C THR A 128 -16.77 21.05 1.88
N ASP A 129 -15.68 21.15 1.11
CA ASP A 129 -14.49 20.31 1.30
C ASP A 129 -13.52 21.05 2.22
N HIS A 130 -13.68 20.82 3.51
CA HIS A 130 -12.89 21.45 4.56
C HIS A 130 -11.78 20.55 5.11
N PHE A 131 -11.71 19.30 4.70
CA PHE A 131 -10.57 18.45 4.98
C PHE A 131 -10.16 17.63 3.75
N ALA A 132 -8.90 17.20 3.75
CA ALA A 132 -8.36 16.21 2.85
C ALA A 132 -7.55 15.19 3.65
N VAL A 133 -7.48 13.95 3.17
CA VAL A 133 -6.63 12.91 3.72
C VAL A 133 -5.62 12.51 2.67
N LEU A 134 -4.34 12.58 3.01
CA LEU A 134 -3.25 12.07 2.20
C LEU A 134 -2.69 10.82 2.89
N SER A 135 -2.96 9.65 2.35
CA SER A 135 -2.39 8.40 2.84
C SER A 135 -1.14 8.05 2.02
N LEU A 136 -0.05 7.76 2.73
CA LEU A 136 1.21 7.25 2.19
C LEU A 136 1.38 5.76 2.50
N ASN A 137 0.31 5.10 2.95
CA ASN A 137 0.33 3.71 3.38
C ASN A 137 0.08 2.76 2.21
N TRP A 138 0.59 1.55 2.33
CA TRP A 138 0.27 0.43 1.44
C TRP A 138 -1.08 -0.21 1.75
N ASP A 139 -1.58 -0.01 2.98
CA ASP A 139 -2.88 -0.54 3.40
C ASP A 139 -4.04 0.40 2.99
N ILE A 140 -5.22 -0.18 2.93
CA ILE A 140 -6.48 0.51 2.62
C ILE A 140 -7.47 0.45 3.79
N LEU A 141 -6.99 0.34 5.03
CA LEU A 141 -7.88 0.15 6.19
C LEU A 141 -8.80 1.33 6.40
N LEU A 142 -8.29 2.56 6.28
CA LEU A 142 -9.12 3.74 6.37
C LEU A 142 -10.18 3.77 5.27
N ASP A 143 -9.78 3.45 4.04
CA ASP A 143 -10.68 3.41 2.87
C ASP A 143 -11.80 2.38 3.09
N LYS A 144 -11.47 1.17 3.58
CA LYS A 144 -12.49 0.14 3.92
C LYS A 144 -13.56 0.70 4.87
N HIS A 145 -13.16 1.45 5.90
CA HIS A 145 -14.11 2.04 6.85
C HIS A 145 -14.90 3.22 6.29
N LEU A 146 -14.30 4.01 5.41
CA LEU A 146 -14.98 5.11 4.72
C LEU A 146 -15.98 4.61 3.68
N PHE A 147 -15.62 3.60 2.87
CA PHE A 147 -16.51 2.98 1.89
C PHE A 147 -17.71 2.25 2.52
N ALA A 148 -17.57 1.77 3.75
CA ALA A 148 -18.70 1.19 4.48
C ALA A 148 -19.84 2.20 4.78
N SER A 149 -19.63 3.48 4.47
CA SER A 149 -20.62 4.56 4.63
C SER A 149 -21.21 4.97 3.29
N ASP A 150 -22.48 4.70 3.05
CA ASP A 150 -23.21 5.07 1.82
C ASP A 150 -23.28 6.60 1.55
N ASN A 151 -22.73 7.43 2.44
CA ASN A 151 -22.87 8.88 2.40
C ASN A 151 -21.59 9.63 2.00
N ILE A 152 -20.52 8.93 1.64
CA ILE A 152 -19.25 9.57 1.25
C ILE A 152 -18.90 9.17 -0.16
N VAL A 153 -18.72 10.18 -1.01
CA VAL A 153 -18.07 10.01 -2.32
C VAL A 153 -16.59 10.31 -2.10
N MET A 154 -15.75 9.30 -2.25
CA MET A 154 -14.30 9.47 -2.20
C MET A 154 -13.81 9.98 -3.55
N ASN A 155 -13.05 11.08 -3.51
CA ASN A 155 -12.39 11.63 -4.69
C ASN A 155 -10.88 11.55 -4.47
N TYR A 156 -10.22 10.67 -5.20
CA TYR A 156 -8.76 10.49 -5.12
C TYR A 156 -7.98 11.54 -5.91
N GLY A 157 -8.64 12.58 -6.43
CA GLY A 157 -7.99 13.66 -7.18
C GLY A 157 -7.44 13.26 -8.55
N CYS A 158 -7.63 12.00 -8.95
CA CYS A 158 -7.29 11.52 -10.29
C CYS A 158 -8.59 11.27 -11.08
N HIS A 159 -8.61 11.76 -12.33
CA HIS A 159 -9.64 11.34 -13.26
C HIS A 159 -9.36 9.88 -13.63
N THR A 160 -10.11 8.95 -13.05
CA THR A 160 -10.20 7.62 -13.59
C THR A 160 -10.89 7.76 -14.95
N THR A 161 -10.12 7.81 -16.03
CA THR A 161 -10.66 7.64 -17.37
C THR A 161 -11.28 6.24 -17.38
N GLY A 162 -12.62 6.22 -17.47
CA GLY A 162 -13.49 5.11 -17.25
C GLY A 162 -12.97 3.75 -17.69
N LEU A 163 -12.83 2.87 -16.75
CA LEU A 163 -13.17 1.48 -16.96
C LEU A 163 -14.69 1.40 -16.76
N ASP A 164 -15.41 1.54 -17.85
CA ASP A 164 -16.79 1.03 -17.94
C ASP A 164 -16.70 -0.47 -17.67
N ILE A 165 -17.00 -0.86 -16.45
CA ILE A 165 -17.28 -2.26 -16.14
C ILE A 165 -18.75 -2.46 -16.49
N GLY A 166 -19.01 -2.78 -17.79
CA GLY A 166 -20.29 -3.27 -18.25
C GLY A 166 -20.62 -4.64 -17.69
#